data_46b066b1edc68ec0fe30c82d4d9feaea
#
_entry.id   46b066b1edc68ec0fe30c82d4d9feaea
#
_cell.length_a   1.000
_cell.length_b   1.000
_cell.length_c   1.000
_cell.angle_alpha   90.00
_cell.angle_beta   90.00
_cell.angle_gamma   90.00
#
_symmetry.space_group_name_H-M   'P 1'
#
loop_
_entity.id
_entity.type
_entity.pdbx_description
1 polymer ?
#
loop_
_entity_poly.entity_id
_entity_poly.type
_entity_poly.pdbx_seq_one_letter_code
_entity_poly.pdbx_strand_id
1 'polypeptide(L)'
;MLRCVLLDDELLALQYLKLLCEQIEGVEVVKAFNSSEKFISEKDMLDFDVCISDIEMPVINGLQIANLLSDKYLIFTTAYRDFAVESFDLGV
;
A
#
# COMPACT_ATOMS: atom_id res chain seq x y z
N MET A 1 5.84 17.35 -1.68
CA MET A 1 5.32 16.37 -0.73
C MET A 1 4.96 15.09 -1.45
N LEU A 2 5.34 13.96 -0.89
CA LEU A 2 5.04 12.65 -1.49
C LEU A 2 3.62 12.24 -1.10
N ARG A 3 2.76 12.02 -2.08
CA ARG A 3 1.35 11.68 -1.84
C ARG A 3 1.17 10.17 -1.96
N CYS A 4 0.63 9.57 -0.91
CA CYS A 4 0.50 8.12 -0.77
C CYS A 4 -0.96 7.69 -0.75
N VAL A 5 -1.23 6.56 -1.39
CA VAL A 5 -2.47 5.80 -1.21
C VAL A 5 -2.11 4.51 -0.50
N LEU A 6 -2.91 4.14 0.50
CA LEU A 6 -2.68 2.93 1.30
C LEU A 6 -3.74 1.90 0.98
N LEU A 7 -3.34 0.63 0.96
CA LEU A 7 -4.24 -0.46 0.58
C LEU A 7 -3.94 -1.71 1.42
N ASP A 8 -4.89 -2.12 2.23
CA ASP A 8 -4.77 -3.32 3.06
C ASP A 8 -6.18 -3.78 3.43
N ASP A 9 -6.49 -5.07 3.24
CA ASP A 9 -7.81 -5.60 3.56
C ASP A 9 -8.07 -5.74 5.05
N GLU A 10 -7.03 -5.72 5.89
CA GLU A 10 -7.18 -5.71 7.33
C GLU A 10 -7.25 -4.29 7.86
N LEU A 11 -8.39 -3.93 8.43
CA LEU A 11 -8.64 -2.56 8.88
C LEU A 11 -7.62 -2.10 9.93
N LEU A 12 -7.28 -2.94 10.88
CA LEU A 12 -6.32 -2.55 11.93
C LEU A 12 -4.93 -2.33 11.36
N ALA A 13 -4.50 -3.17 10.44
CA ALA A 13 -3.21 -3.00 9.77
C ALA A 13 -3.19 -1.72 8.95
N LEU A 14 -4.29 -1.43 8.26
CA LEU A 14 -4.42 -0.20 7.48
C LEU A 14 -4.34 1.04 8.36
N GLN A 15 -5.04 1.03 9.49
CA GLN A 15 -5.02 2.15 10.43
C GLN A 15 -3.63 2.38 11.00
N TYR A 16 -2.92 1.31 11.32
CA TYR A 16 -1.56 1.40 11.82
C TYR A 16 -0.61 1.97 10.78
N LEU A 17 -0.72 1.49 9.55
CA LEU A 17 0.10 1.98 8.44
C LEU A 17 -0.17 3.46 8.19
N LYS A 18 -1.41 3.88 8.22
CA LYS A 18 -1.79 5.28 8.07
C LYS A 18 -1.14 6.14 9.16
N LEU A 19 -1.22 5.67 10.40
CA LEU A 19 -0.63 6.38 11.53
C LEU A 19 0.88 6.55 11.36
N LEU A 20 1.57 5.50 10.94
CA LEU A 20 3.01 5.55 10.69
C LEU A 20 3.36 6.54 9.58
N CYS A 21 2.63 6.51 8.48
CA CYS A 21 2.87 7.40 7.35
C CYS A 21 2.64 8.85 7.72
N GLU A 22 1.62 9.13 8.53
CA GLU A 22 1.30 10.49 8.95
C GLU A 22 2.37 11.10 9.86
N GLN A 23 3.23 10.28 10.45
CA GLN A 23 4.34 10.74 11.28
C GLN A 23 5.58 11.10 10.47
N ILE A 24 5.61 10.79 9.19
CA ILE A 24 6.76 11.06 8.34
C ILE A 24 6.60 12.42 7.69
N GLU A 25 7.55 13.31 7.96
CA GLU A 25 7.55 14.62 7.33
C GLU A 25 7.73 14.47 5.82
N GLY A 26 6.96 15.23 5.06
CA GLY A 26 7.03 15.18 3.60
C GLY A 26 6.13 14.11 2.96
N VAL A 27 5.41 13.36 3.77
CA VAL A 27 4.48 12.32 3.29
C VAL A 27 3.05 12.72 3.63
N GLU A 28 2.17 12.64 2.64
CA GLU A 28 0.75 12.91 2.80
C GLU A 28 -0.03 11.66 2.41
N VAL A 29 -0.94 11.21 3.29
CA VAL A 29 -1.84 10.11 2.99
C VAL A 29 -3.09 10.69 2.31
N VAL A 30 -3.22 10.43 1.02
CA VAL A 30 -4.35 10.93 0.23
C VAL A 30 -5.61 10.16 0.58
N LYS A 31 -5.50 8.84 0.61
CA LYS A 31 -6.63 7.97 0.96
C LYS A 31 -6.11 6.59 1.36
N ALA A 32 -6.88 5.93 2.23
CA ALA A 32 -6.59 4.57 2.67
C ALA A 32 -7.79 3.69 2.30
N PHE A 33 -7.52 2.57 1.65
CA PHE A 33 -8.55 1.63 1.20
C PHE A 33 -8.39 0.29 1.89
N ASN A 34 -9.50 -0.26 2.40
CA ASN A 34 -9.53 -1.63 2.90
C ASN A 34 -10.16 -2.59 1.90
N SER A 35 -10.33 -2.15 0.66
CA SER A 35 -10.90 -2.94 -0.43
C SER A 35 -10.18 -2.60 -1.72
N SER A 36 -9.65 -3.63 -2.39
CA SER A 36 -9.02 -3.47 -3.69
C SER A 36 -10.02 -3.03 -4.76
N GLU A 37 -11.26 -3.47 -4.65
CA GLU A 37 -12.30 -3.07 -5.59
C GLU A 37 -12.57 -1.57 -5.53
N LYS A 38 -12.67 -1.03 -4.32
CA LYS A 38 -12.83 0.42 -4.13
C LYS A 38 -11.64 1.19 -4.68
N PHE A 39 -10.44 0.71 -4.39
CA PHE A 39 -9.24 1.35 -4.91
C PHE A 39 -9.25 1.40 -6.43
N ILE A 40 -9.55 0.28 -7.08
CA ILE A 40 -9.57 0.21 -8.54
C ILE A 40 -10.60 1.16 -9.13
N SER A 41 -11.76 1.29 -8.48
CA SER A 41 -12.82 2.18 -8.97
C SER A 41 -12.46 3.66 -8.83
N GLU A 42 -11.60 4.02 -7.88
CA GLU A 42 -11.29 5.41 -7.58
C GLU A 42 -9.89 5.87 -8.00
N LYS A 43 -8.99 4.94 -8.31
CA LYS A 43 -7.57 5.25 -8.50
C LYS A 43 -7.30 6.33 -9.56
N ASP A 44 -8.09 6.36 -10.61
CA ASP A 44 -7.89 7.33 -11.71
C ASP A 44 -8.36 8.73 -11.34
N MET A 45 -9.15 8.86 -10.28
CA MET A 45 -9.62 10.14 -9.79
C MET A 45 -8.74 10.71 -8.68
N LEU A 46 -7.75 9.93 -8.23
CA LEU A 46 -6.87 10.33 -7.14
C LEU A 46 -5.54 10.81 -7.68
N ASP A 47 -5.02 11.85 -7.07
CA ASP A 47 -3.70 12.38 -7.41
C ASP A 47 -2.70 11.90 -6.36
N PHE A 48 -1.89 10.90 -6.72
CA PHE A 48 -0.91 10.31 -5.81
C PHE A 48 0.34 9.87 -6.56
N ASP A 49 1.42 9.67 -5.82
CA ASP A 49 2.72 9.30 -6.36
C ASP A 49 3.09 7.86 -6.09
N VAL A 50 2.66 7.33 -4.92
CA VAL A 50 3.02 5.99 -4.49
C VAL A 50 1.82 5.30 -3.86
N CYS A 51 1.70 4.00 -4.13
CA CYS A 51 0.74 3.13 -3.47
C CYS A 51 1.49 2.17 -2.55
N ILE A 52 1.10 2.12 -1.29
CA ILE A 52 1.64 1.18 -0.32
C ILE A 52 0.56 0.13 -0.08
N SER A 53 0.82 -1.09 -0.52
CA SER A 53 -0.19 -2.14 -0.57
C SER A 53 0.27 -3.40 0.15
N ASP A 54 -0.67 -4.06 0.82
CA ASP A 54 -0.46 -5.44 1.26
C ASP A 54 -0.28 -6.32 0.02
N ILE A 55 0.66 -7.25 0.10
CA ILE A 55 0.97 -8.13 -1.03
C ILE A 55 -0.14 -9.16 -1.28
N GLU A 56 -0.88 -9.52 -0.25
CA GLU A 56 -1.97 -10.50 -0.36
C GLU A 56 -3.30 -9.90 0.05
N MET A 57 -4.26 -9.93 -0.88
CA MET A 57 -5.62 -9.48 -0.64
C MET A 57 -6.61 -10.42 -1.32
N PRO A 58 -7.86 -10.55 -0.80
CA PRO A 58 -8.77 -11.60 -1.24
C PRO A 58 -9.23 -11.50 -2.69
N VAL A 59 -9.48 -10.31 -3.20
CA VAL A 59 -10.04 -10.15 -4.55
C VAL A 59 -8.95 -9.97 -5.59
N ILE A 60 -7.98 -9.13 -5.28
CA ILE A 60 -6.86 -8.85 -6.17
C ILE A 60 -5.62 -8.68 -5.30
N ASN A 61 -4.56 -9.38 -5.63
CA ASN A 61 -3.33 -9.31 -4.84
C ASN A 61 -2.44 -8.14 -5.30
N GLY A 62 -1.38 -7.88 -4.52
CA GLY A 62 -0.48 -6.77 -4.81
C GLY A 62 0.18 -6.85 -6.17
N LEU A 63 0.48 -8.06 -6.65
CA LEU A 63 1.10 -8.24 -7.97
C LEU A 63 0.15 -7.82 -9.09
N GLN A 64 -1.13 -8.10 -8.95
CA GLN A 64 -2.13 -7.66 -9.92
C GLN A 64 -2.28 -6.14 -9.89
N ILE A 65 -2.20 -5.54 -8.71
CA ILE A 65 -2.23 -4.08 -8.57
C ILE A 65 -1.02 -3.44 -9.25
N ALA A 66 0.15 -4.07 -9.17
CA ALA A 66 1.35 -3.56 -9.84
C ALA A 66 1.14 -3.40 -11.33
N ASN A 67 0.40 -4.32 -11.95
CA ASN A 67 0.10 -4.22 -13.38
C ASN A 67 -0.84 -3.07 -13.72
N LEU A 68 -1.64 -2.63 -12.76
CA LEU A 68 -2.59 -1.53 -12.95
C LEU A 68 -1.97 -0.15 -12.67
N LEU A 69 -0.80 -0.10 -12.08
CA LEU A 69 -0.14 1.13 -11.64
C LEU A 69 1.20 1.33 -12.34
N SER A 70 1.20 1.24 -13.67
CA SER A 70 2.44 1.30 -14.45
C SER A 70 3.17 2.65 -14.35
N ASP A 71 2.47 3.72 -14.01
CA ASP A 71 3.02 5.08 -13.92
C ASP A 71 3.21 5.57 -12.48
N LYS A 72 3.04 4.67 -11.50
CA LYS A 72 3.17 5.00 -10.08
C LYS A 72 4.20 4.11 -9.41
N TYR A 73 4.74 4.58 -8.29
CA TYR A 73 5.58 3.74 -7.45
C TYR A 73 4.72 2.84 -6.59
N LEU A 74 5.19 1.64 -6.37
CA LEU A 74 4.47 0.64 -5.58
C LEU A 74 5.40 0.06 -4.52
N ILE A 75 4.95 0.11 -3.27
CA ILE A 75 5.64 -0.49 -2.14
C ILE A 75 4.74 -1.56 -1.56
N PHE A 76 5.28 -2.77 -1.39
CA PHE A 76 4.54 -3.85 -0.77
C PHE A 76 4.82 -3.94 0.71
N THR A 77 3.77 -4.24 1.49
CA THR A 77 3.88 -4.62 2.89
C THR A 77 3.45 -6.07 3.04
N THR A 78 3.83 -6.69 4.14
CA THR A 78 3.39 -8.04 4.45
C THR A 78 3.20 -8.20 5.93
N ALA A 79 2.14 -8.94 6.30
CA ALA A 79 1.88 -9.32 7.68
C ALA A 79 2.65 -10.56 8.09
N TYR A 80 3.29 -11.26 7.18
CA TYR A 80 4.02 -12.49 7.47
C TYR A 80 5.38 -12.15 8.05
N ARG A 81 5.56 -12.40 9.34
CA ARG A 81 6.80 -12.09 10.05
C ARG A 81 8.00 -12.80 9.46
N ASP A 82 7.83 -14.05 9.07
CA ASP A 82 8.91 -14.84 8.47
C ASP A 82 9.38 -14.23 7.16
N PHE A 83 8.44 -13.72 6.39
CA PHE A 83 8.75 -13.04 5.14
C PHE A 83 9.55 -11.75 5.37
N ALA A 84 9.15 -10.99 6.36
CA ALA A 84 9.85 -9.74 6.71
C ALA A 84 11.28 -10.04 7.18
N VAL A 85 11.44 -11.07 8.00
CA VAL A 85 12.77 -11.48 8.49
C VAL A 85 13.65 -11.90 7.34
N GLU A 86 13.14 -12.70 6.42
CA GLU A 86 13.89 -13.12 5.22
C GLU A 86 14.30 -11.92 4.37
N SER A 87 13.43 -10.94 4.21
CA SER A 87 13.76 -9.74 3.45
C SER A 87 14.89 -8.97 4.09
N PHE A 88 14.92 -8.87 5.41
CA PHE A 88 16.02 -8.21 6.11
C PHE A 88 17.31 -8.98 5.96
N ASP A 89 17.27 -10.31 6.08
CA ASP A 89 18.46 -11.16 5.95
C ASP A 89 19.05 -11.07 4.55
N LEU A 90 18.24 -10.86 3.55
CA LEU A 90 18.69 -10.69 2.17
C LEU A 90 19.14 -9.26 1.87
N GLY A 91 19.04 -8.36 2.81
CA GLY A 91 19.42 -6.96 2.62
C GLY A 91 18.46 -6.18 1.74
N VAL A 92 17.27 -6.61 1.65
CA VAL A 92 16.23 -6.00 0.81
C VAL A 92 15.43 -4.96 1.59
#